data_94cf3382e234a1a48b2d0fa8ba3c44c2
#
_entry.id   94cf3382e234a1a48b2d0fa8ba3c44c2
#
_cell.length_a   1.000
_cell.length_b   1.000
_cell.length_c   1.000
_cell.angle_alpha   90.00
_cell.angle_beta   90.00
_cell.angle_gamma   90.00
#
_symmetry.space_group_name_H-M   'P 1'
#
loop_
_entity.id
_entity.type
_entity.pdbx_description
1 polymer ?
#
loop_
_entity_poly.entity_id
_entity_poly.type
_entity_poly.pdbx_seq_one_letter_code
_entity_poly.pdbx_strand_id
1 'polypeptide(L)'
;MKKLNILLIASIAALGFTSCVQDLNTQPIDPNVLQTFDQDRIYYKIYAGIGTSGQIGPDGNGDLDGNEGYSVFYRCIFVHNEFPTDCGWWIWRDAGVTDLNEMTWTSENEFTELLYNRMSFNVTTCNHFLDNTEGKDDAKTVRQRAEVRFMRCLNYYYLLDFFGNPPFTMTVSAENPKQIEGGRPALFRWVLNELLAAENYLDEQTEVYRVNANAARLLIARMYLNAHVYDPDFQYISQTDALDSAAIYAKKVMDNGKYKLTDHYAEMFMGDNDRNNGACEVIFAIPQDGDYIQSWGATSYLVCMTRAAGMLPWGSTDKWECFRTSPEMIKVFLYDKNPSTIKADEKQMPALLGDDRAILCNQAFADADKPDSVTFSADYSGGAKYGEGTFTNCWAMCKWTGCYSTGETRGKHTQFVDTDVPLFRVAEAYMTYAEALWRKNPNDPIALNTINDLRATRHADPLTSLSADVLLDEWLREFYCEGRRRVDLIRFGQFCGPDATKTWEGHPAGKDAKYILYPIPNKDMVANSNLVQNPGY
;
A
#
# COMPACT_ATOMS: atom_id res chain seq x y z
N MET A 1 58.73 55.01 -14.43
CA MET A 1 58.02 53.98 -15.20
C MET A 1 57.73 52.69 -14.44
N LYS A 2 58.64 52.05 -13.66
CA LYS A 2 58.33 50.81 -12.93
C LYS A 2 57.26 50.93 -11.82
N LYS A 3 57.16 52.09 -11.14
CA LYS A 3 56.14 52.31 -10.07
C LYS A 3 54.73 52.53 -10.65
N LEU A 4 54.60 53.07 -11.85
CA LEU A 4 53.32 53.30 -12.51
C LEU A 4 52.70 52.00 -13.01
N ASN A 5 53.51 51.08 -13.49
CA ASN A 5 53.03 49.74 -13.94
C ASN A 5 52.58 48.86 -12.76
N ILE A 6 53.16 48.97 -11.58
CA ILE A 6 52.75 48.24 -10.40
C ILE A 6 51.41 48.74 -9.89
N LEU A 7 51.14 50.02 -9.91
CA LEU A 7 49.83 50.59 -9.58
C LEU A 7 48.71 50.20 -10.54
N LEU A 8 49.02 50.15 -11.85
CA LEU A 8 48.07 49.72 -12.88
C LEU A 8 47.71 48.23 -12.75
N ILE A 9 48.70 47.37 -12.45
CA ILE A 9 48.46 45.93 -12.22
C ILE A 9 47.65 45.70 -10.91
N ALA A 10 47.93 46.45 -9.87
CA ALA A 10 47.15 46.36 -8.61
C ALA A 10 45.71 46.86 -8.76
N SER A 11 45.47 47.87 -9.60
CA SER A 11 44.12 48.39 -9.88
C SER A 11 43.31 47.37 -10.74
N ILE A 12 43.93 46.68 -11.69
CA ILE A 12 43.26 45.67 -12.50
C ILE A 12 42.93 44.41 -11.67
N ALA A 13 43.83 44.01 -10.76
CA ALA A 13 43.58 42.92 -9.82
C ALA A 13 42.41 43.22 -8.82
N ALA A 14 42.33 44.45 -8.35
CA ALA A 14 41.23 44.88 -7.43
C ALA A 14 39.85 44.94 -8.10
N LEU A 15 39.79 45.21 -9.41
CA LEU A 15 38.55 45.23 -10.20
C LEU A 15 38.09 43.80 -10.59
N GLY A 16 38.98 42.80 -10.57
CA GLY A 16 38.66 41.41 -10.90
C GLY A 16 37.95 40.61 -9.77
N PHE A 17 37.99 41.10 -8.53
CA PHE A 17 37.40 40.40 -7.38
C PHE A 17 35.97 40.84 -7.00
N THR A 18 35.41 41.84 -7.64
CA THR A 18 34.07 42.33 -7.33
C THR A 18 32.99 41.79 -8.26
N SER A 19 33.36 41.04 -9.30
CA SER A 19 32.43 40.62 -10.36
C SER A 19 31.81 39.22 -10.16
N CYS A 20 32.27 38.40 -9.23
CA CYS A 20 31.81 37.01 -9.17
C CYS A 20 30.91 36.65 -7.97
N VAL A 21 30.66 37.56 -7.02
CA VAL A 21 29.85 37.22 -5.86
C VAL A 21 28.36 37.50 -6.04
N GLN A 22 28.01 38.41 -6.93
CA GLN A 22 26.60 38.71 -7.25
C GLN A 22 25.97 37.73 -8.28
N ASP A 23 26.80 37.09 -9.13
CA ASP A 23 26.35 36.11 -10.11
C ASP A 23 25.99 34.74 -9.49
N LEU A 24 26.42 34.50 -8.25
CA LEU A 24 26.08 33.26 -7.51
C LEU A 24 24.71 33.32 -6.81
N ASN A 25 24.06 34.48 -6.82
CA ASN A 25 22.73 34.67 -6.24
C ASN A 25 21.67 34.82 -7.33
N THR A 26 21.75 34.00 -8.36
CA THR A 26 20.76 33.95 -9.43
C THR A 26 19.45 33.42 -8.90
N GLN A 27 18.40 34.21 -9.02
CA GLN A 27 17.03 33.75 -8.75
C GLN A 27 16.62 32.78 -9.87
N PRO A 28 15.95 31.67 -9.55
CA PRO A 28 15.40 30.79 -10.60
C PRO A 28 14.53 31.58 -11.57
N ILE A 29 14.81 31.45 -12.85
CA ILE A 29 14.05 32.14 -13.91
C ILE A 29 12.71 31.42 -14.18
N ASP A 30 12.62 30.14 -13.84
CA ASP A 30 11.38 29.36 -13.97
C ASP A 30 10.33 29.84 -12.96
N PRO A 31 9.19 30.38 -13.42
CA PRO A 31 8.12 30.84 -12.55
C PRO A 31 7.46 29.73 -11.72
N ASN A 32 7.71 28.46 -12.06
CA ASN A 32 7.22 27.32 -11.32
C ASN A 32 8.12 26.92 -10.14
N VAL A 33 9.34 27.48 -10.05
CA VAL A 33 10.22 27.26 -8.91
C VAL A 33 9.82 28.21 -7.78
N LEU A 34 9.25 27.64 -6.72
CA LEU A 34 8.91 28.39 -5.51
C LEU A 34 10.18 28.84 -4.81
N GLN A 35 10.38 30.15 -4.66
CA GLN A 35 11.51 30.76 -3.96
C GLN A 35 11.28 30.86 -2.45
N THR A 36 10.03 30.70 -2.02
CA THR A 36 9.62 30.79 -0.62
C THR A 36 8.73 29.62 -0.25
N PHE A 37 8.81 29.19 1.01
CA PHE A 37 7.93 28.15 1.53
C PHE A 37 6.46 28.61 1.48
N ASP A 38 5.63 27.84 0.77
CA ASP A 38 4.17 27.99 0.74
C ASP A 38 3.56 26.80 1.51
N GLN A 39 3.01 27.10 2.68
CA GLN A 39 2.51 26.09 3.60
C GLN A 39 1.41 25.23 3.00
N ASP A 40 0.44 25.84 2.31
CA ASP A 40 -0.69 25.10 1.75
C ASP A 40 -0.28 24.25 0.55
N ARG A 41 0.57 24.77 -0.34
CA ARG A 41 1.06 24.02 -1.48
C ARG A 41 1.87 22.79 -1.05
N ILE A 42 2.75 22.92 -0.08
CA ILE A 42 3.53 21.77 0.42
C ILE A 42 2.60 20.79 1.15
N TYR A 43 1.63 21.26 1.93
CA TYR A 43 0.64 20.41 2.57
C TYR A 43 -0.14 19.57 1.54
N TYR A 44 -0.66 20.18 0.48
CA TYR A 44 -1.36 19.46 -0.58
C TYR A 44 -0.43 18.54 -1.40
N LYS A 45 0.85 18.93 -1.59
CA LYS A 45 1.85 18.07 -2.26
C LYS A 45 2.09 16.77 -1.47
N ILE A 46 2.04 16.79 -0.14
CA ILE A 46 2.16 15.60 0.70
C ILE A 46 1.03 14.61 0.41
N TYR A 47 -0.22 15.09 0.29
CA TYR A 47 -1.35 14.25 -0.08
C TYR A 47 -1.30 13.79 -1.54
N ALA A 48 -0.92 14.67 -2.46
CA ALA A 48 -0.74 14.30 -3.86
C ALA A 48 0.36 13.22 -4.05
N GLY A 49 1.38 13.21 -3.19
CA GLY A 49 2.49 12.25 -3.23
C GLY A 49 2.10 10.80 -2.94
N ILE A 50 0.90 10.55 -2.43
CA ILE A 50 0.35 9.19 -2.29
C ILE A 50 -0.62 8.81 -3.42
N GLY A 51 -1.15 9.77 -4.17
CA GLY A 51 -2.13 9.55 -5.24
C GLY A 51 -1.55 9.45 -6.65
N THR A 52 -0.45 10.17 -6.91
CA THR A 52 0.13 10.29 -8.26
C THR A 52 1.65 10.08 -8.25
N SER A 53 2.24 9.86 -9.43
CA SER A 53 3.71 9.79 -9.60
C SER A 53 4.38 11.15 -9.57
N GLY A 54 3.66 12.23 -9.88
CA GLY A 54 4.15 13.61 -9.96
C GLY A 54 3.08 14.58 -10.43
N GLN A 55 3.49 15.76 -10.89
CA GLN A 55 2.55 16.84 -11.24
C GLN A 55 2.02 16.78 -12.68
N ILE A 56 2.62 15.96 -13.55
CA ILE A 56 2.36 15.97 -15.00
C ILE A 56 1.70 14.65 -15.41
N GLY A 57 0.46 14.42 -15.04
CA GLY A 57 -0.33 13.30 -15.56
C GLY A 57 0.32 11.90 -15.48
N PRO A 58 -0.32 10.88 -16.06
CA PRO A 58 0.11 9.48 -15.89
C PRO A 58 1.40 9.14 -16.67
N ASP A 59 1.59 9.77 -17.82
CA ASP A 59 2.72 9.51 -18.74
C ASP A 59 3.81 10.60 -18.66
N GLY A 60 3.66 11.55 -17.73
CA GLY A 60 4.61 12.66 -17.54
C GLY A 60 5.79 12.29 -16.67
N ASN A 61 6.76 13.21 -16.59
CA ASN A 61 7.88 13.08 -15.68
C ASN A 61 7.37 13.05 -14.24
N GLY A 62 7.57 11.92 -13.59
CA GLY A 62 7.27 11.75 -12.17
C GLY A 62 8.20 12.58 -11.27
N ASP A 63 7.89 12.60 -9.98
CA ASP A 63 8.79 13.12 -8.93
C ASP A 63 10.07 12.27 -8.83
N LEU A 64 9.99 11.00 -9.24
CA LEU A 64 11.07 10.03 -9.24
C LEU A 64 11.25 9.48 -10.65
N ASP A 65 12.48 9.18 -10.99
CA ASP A 65 12.83 8.52 -12.25
C ASP A 65 12.31 7.07 -12.23
N GLY A 66 11.50 6.72 -13.22
CA GLY A 66 10.84 5.42 -13.33
C GLY A 66 9.75 5.44 -14.39
N ASN A 67 9.35 4.26 -14.85
CA ASN A 67 8.31 4.11 -15.86
C ASN A 67 6.91 4.40 -15.28
N GLU A 68 5.93 4.60 -16.16
CA GLU A 68 4.53 4.95 -15.92
C GLU A 68 3.93 4.32 -14.64
N GLY A 69 3.59 5.16 -13.66
CA GLY A 69 2.94 4.73 -12.43
C GLY A 69 3.77 3.81 -11.52
N TYR A 70 4.94 3.32 -11.93
CA TYR A 70 5.76 2.39 -11.13
C TYR A 70 6.17 2.98 -9.78
N SER A 71 6.44 4.28 -9.73
CA SER A 71 6.82 4.99 -8.51
C SER A 71 5.64 5.53 -7.70
N VAL A 72 4.38 5.26 -8.08
CA VAL A 72 3.21 5.68 -7.30
C VAL A 72 3.16 4.90 -5.99
N PHE A 73 2.90 5.60 -4.90
CA PHE A 73 2.88 5.07 -3.54
C PHE A 73 2.11 3.76 -3.42
N TYR A 74 0.87 3.70 -3.93
CA TYR A 74 0.04 2.52 -3.77
C TYR A 74 0.52 1.34 -4.63
N ARG A 75 0.97 1.59 -5.88
CA ARG A 75 1.54 0.52 -6.72
C ARG A 75 2.79 -0.09 -6.09
N CYS A 76 3.66 0.75 -5.51
CA CYS A 76 4.83 0.29 -4.78
C CYS A 76 4.43 -0.67 -3.64
N ILE A 77 3.44 -0.30 -2.84
CA ILE A 77 2.93 -1.14 -1.74
C ILE A 77 2.29 -2.41 -2.29
N PHE A 78 1.45 -2.28 -3.31
CA PHE A 78 0.68 -3.39 -3.87
C PHE A 78 1.59 -4.48 -4.42
N VAL A 79 2.53 -4.14 -5.31
CA VAL A 79 3.39 -5.15 -5.96
C VAL A 79 4.27 -5.89 -4.95
N HIS A 80 4.75 -5.22 -3.90
CA HIS A 80 5.60 -5.84 -2.89
C HIS A 80 4.82 -6.66 -1.84
N ASN A 81 3.54 -6.40 -1.67
CA ASN A 81 2.70 -7.13 -0.70
C ASN A 81 1.80 -8.19 -1.33
N GLU A 82 1.58 -8.17 -2.65
CA GLU A 82 0.68 -9.13 -3.31
C GLU A 82 1.42 -10.11 -4.22
N PHE A 83 2.40 -9.65 -5.02
CA PHE A 83 3.06 -10.51 -6.01
C PHE A 83 3.83 -11.69 -5.39
N PRO A 84 4.60 -11.52 -4.29
CA PRO A 84 5.33 -12.64 -3.68
C PRO A 84 4.43 -13.51 -2.78
N THR A 85 3.11 -13.58 -3.02
CA THR A 85 2.17 -14.21 -2.09
C THR A 85 1.23 -15.21 -2.76
N ASP A 86 0.44 -15.87 -1.95
CA ASP A 86 -0.61 -16.80 -2.36
C ASP A 86 -1.87 -16.11 -2.91
N CYS A 87 -1.86 -14.79 -3.10
CA CYS A 87 -3.00 -14.03 -3.62
C CYS A 87 -3.17 -14.21 -5.13
N GLY A 88 -2.09 -14.05 -5.90
CA GLY A 88 -2.16 -14.09 -7.34
C GLY A 88 -0.80 -14.15 -8.01
N TRP A 89 -0.81 -14.15 -9.34
CA TRP A 89 0.38 -14.28 -10.16
C TRP A 89 0.36 -13.30 -11.33
N TRP A 90 1.46 -12.52 -11.48
CA TRP A 90 1.69 -11.69 -12.65
C TRP A 90 2.33 -12.53 -13.75
N ILE A 91 1.66 -12.64 -14.90
CA ILE A 91 2.05 -13.57 -15.97
C ILE A 91 3.04 -13.01 -17.00
N TRP A 92 3.13 -11.67 -17.10
CA TRP A 92 4.14 -11.06 -17.98
C TRP A 92 5.52 -11.19 -17.36
N ARG A 93 6.51 -11.39 -18.21
CA ARG A 93 7.92 -11.50 -17.77
C ARG A 93 8.62 -10.16 -17.80
N ASP A 94 8.03 -9.16 -17.15
CA ASP A 94 8.67 -7.86 -17.01
C ASP A 94 9.90 -7.99 -16.10
N ALA A 95 10.96 -7.26 -16.47
CA ALA A 95 12.16 -7.21 -15.65
C ALA A 95 11.83 -6.75 -14.21
N GLY A 96 12.35 -7.45 -13.22
CA GLY A 96 12.11 -7.16 -11.79
C GLY A 96 10.78 -7.67 -11.23
N VAL A 97 9.72 -7.83 -12.04
CA VAL A 97 8.43 -8.37 -11.56
C VAL A 97 8.51 -9.88 -11.33
N THR A 98 9.15 -10.60 -12.24
CA THR A 98 9.39 -12.04 -12.08
C THR A 98 10.14 -12.33 -10.78
N ASP A 99 11.12 -11.49 -10.43
CA ASP A 99 11.87 -11.62 -9.17
C ASP A 99 10.97 -11.46 -7.93
N LEU A 100 9.94 -10.60 -8.00
CA LEU A 100 8.97 -10.45 -6.92
C LEU A 100 8.07 -11.68 -6.81
N ASN A 101 7.51 -12.16 -7.92
CA ASN A 101 6.70 -13.37 -7.95
C ASN A 101 7.45 -14.59 -7.38
N GLU A 102 8.71 -14.77 -7.77
CA GLU A 102 9.51 -15.96 -7.46
C GLU A 102 10.33 -15.80 -6.17
N MET A 103 10.29 -14.63 -5.52
CA MET A 103 11.11 -14.28 -4.36
C MET A 103 12.61 -14.53 -4.66
N THR A 104 13.11 -13.91 -5.72
CA THR A 104 14.52 -13.97 -6.16
C THR A 104 15.15 -12.59 -6.28
N TRP A 105 14.49 -11.57 -5.76
CA TRP A 105 14.97 -10.18 -5.82
C TRP A 105 16.34 -9.99 -5.17
N THR A 106 17.05 -9.00 -5.70
CA THR A 106 18.35 -8.53 -5.21
C THR A 106 18.29 -7.03 -4.95
N SER A 107 19.40 -6.45 -4.48
CA SER A 107 19.55 -4.99 -4.29
C SER A 107 19.54 -4.17 -5.59
N GLU A 108 19.49 -4.82 -6.75
CA GLU A 108 19.39 -4.19 -8.07
C GLU A 108 17.94 -4.19 -8.62
N ASN A 109 16.95 -4.68 -7.86
CA ASN A 109 15.58 -4.74 -8.33
C ASN A 109 14.97 -3.33 -8.42
N GLU A 110 14.57 -2.90 -9.62
CA GLU A 110 14.03 -1.57 -9.91
C GLU A 110 12.76 -1.23 -9.13
N PHE A 111 11.84 -2.19 -8.98
CA PHE A 111 10.60 -1.96 -8.22
C PHE A 111 10.90 -1.72 -6.73
N THR A 112 11.87 -2.45 -6.17
CA THR A 112 12.31 -2.27 -4.79
C THR A 112 13.00 -0.92 -4.60
N GLU A 113 13.80 -0.47 -5.56
CA GLU A 113 14.39 0.87 -5.57
C GLU A 113 13.32 1.96 -5.61
N LEU A 114 12.31 1.82 -6.47
CA LEU A 114 11.22 2.79 -6.58
C LEU A 114 10.35 2.85 -5.31
N LEU A 115 10.07 1.72 -4.67
CA LEU A 115 9.40 1.67 -3.37
C LEU A 115 10.18 2.45 -2.31
N TYR A 116 11.48 2.17 -2.18
CA TYR A 116 12.34 2.84 -1.22
C TYR A 116 12.41 4.35 -1.47
N ASN A 117 12.61 4.74 -2.72
CA ASN A 117 12.71 6.14 -3.13
C ASN A 117 11.41 6.90 -2.91
N ARG A 118 10.24 6.30 -3.23
CA ARG A 118 8.93 6.93 -3.01
C ARG A 118 8.69 7.20 -1.53
N MET A 119 8.93 6.23 -0.66
CA MET A 119 8.75 6.41 0.79
C MET A 119 9.70 7.47 1.34
N SER A 120 10.96 7.45 0.91
CA SER A 120 12.00 8.43 1.33
C SER A 120 11.69 9.84 0.84
N PHE A 121 11.22 10.00 -0.40
CA PHE A 121 10.76 11.28 -0.95
C PHE A 121 9.59 11.86 -0.15
N ASN A 122 8.59 11.02 0.16
CA ASN A 122 7.44 11.45 0.96
C ASN A 122 7.85 11.85 2.39
N VAL A 123 8.76 11.12 3.03
CA VAL A 123 9.34 11.50 4.34
C VAL A 123 10.03 12.87 4.25
N THR A 124 10.85 13.09 3.21
CA THR A 124 11.55 14.36 2.99
C THR A 124 10.56 15.52 2.80
N THR A 125 9.48 15.32 2.05
CA THR A 125 8.45 16.33 1.86
C THR A 125 7.72 16.65 3.17
N CYS A 126 7.42 15.62 3.98
CA CYS A 126 6.85 15.81 5.32
C CYS A 126 7.82 16.58 6.24
N ASN A 127 9.10 16.23 6.24
CA ASN A 127 10.11 16.94 7.02
C ASN A 127 10.22 18.41 6.60
N HIS A 128 10.20 18.70 5.30
CA HIS A 128 10.21 20.07 4.78
C HIS A 128 9.03 20.90 5.32
N PHE A 129 7.83 20.33 5.38
CA PHE A 129 6.68 21.00 5.98
C PHE A 129 6.87 21.23 7.48
N LEU A 130 7.30 20.21 8.21
CA LEU A 130 7.44 20.25 9.67
C LEU A 130 8.54 21.21 10.12
N ASP A 131 9.68 21.26 9.41
CA ASP A 131 10.78 22.21 9.69
C ASP A 131 10.32 23.66 9.51
N ASN A 132 9.61 23.98 8.41
CA ASN A 132 9.18 25.34 8.09
C ASN A 132 7.93 25.80 8.86
N THR A 133 7.29 24.92 9.61
CA THR A 133 6.14 25.26 10.45
C THR A 133 6.42 25.10 11.95
N GLU A 134 7.67 24.87 12.33
CA GLU A 134 8.06 24.74 13.73
C GLU A 134 7.71 26.01 14.52
N GLY A 135 7.17 25.82 15.73
CA GLY A 135 6.78 26.91 16.62
C GLY A 135 5.51 27.68 16.23
N LYS A 136 4.85 27.35 15.10
CA LYS A 136 3.55 27.93 14.76
C LYS A 136 2.44 27.25 15.57
N ASP A 137 1.59 28.05 16.22
CA ASP A 137 0.57 27.61 17.19
C ASP A 137 -0.87 27.92 16.76
N ASP A 138 -1.08 28.49 15.58
CA ASP A 138 -2.44 28.67 15.05
C ASP A 138 -3.12 27.33 14.77
N ALA A 139 -4.44 27.27 14.99
CA ALA A 139 -5.22 26.02 14.93
C ALA A 139 -5.11 25.27 13.60
N LYS A 140 -4.98 25.99 12.47
CA LYS A 140 -4.81 25.38 11.14
C LYS A 140 -3.46 24.67 11.07
N THR A 141 -2.38 25.34 11.46
CA THR A 141 -1.03 24.80 11.40
C THR A 141 -0.86 23.61 12.36
N VAL A 142 -1.38 23.71 13.59
CA VAL A 142 -1.34 22.60 14.56
C VAL A 142 -1.99 21.35 13.98
N ARG A 143 -3.18 21.47 13.38
CA ARG A 143 -3.86 20.34 12.74
C ARG A 143 -3.10 19.82 11.53
N GLN A 144 -2.66 20.69 10.61
CA GLN A 144 -1.87 20.27 9.44
C GLN A 144 -0.57 19.55 9.86
N ARG A 145 0.09 20.01 10.91
CA ARG A 145 1.27 19.34 11.47
C ARG A 145 0.95 17.95 12.00
N ALA A 146 -0.19 17.75 12.66
CA ALA A 146 -0.61 16.43 13.13
C ALA A 146 -0.87 15.47 11.95
N GLU A 147 -1.57 15.93 10.92
CA GLU A 147 -1.79 15.15 9.69
C GLU A 147 -0.47 14.82 8.97
N VAL A 148 0.44 15.78 8.85
CA VAL A 148 1.76 15.58 8.23
C VAL A 148 2.65 14.64 9.07
N ARG A 149 2.57 14.70 10.39
CA ARG A 149 3.25 13.72 11.27
C ARG A 149 2.71 12.30 11.03
N PHE A 150 1.39 12.13 10.89
CA PHE A 150 0.80 10.86 10.51
C PHE A 150 1.32 10.39 9.15
N MET A 151 1.33 11.25 8.12
CA MET A 151 1.81 10.91 6.78
C MET A 151 3.29 10.50 6.80
N ARG A 152 4.13 11.18 7.59
CA ARG A 152 5.53 10.77 7.82
C ARG A 152 5.62 9.40 8.48
N CYS A 153 4.81 9.16 9.52
CA CYS A 153 4.74 7.87 10.20
C CYS A 153 4.25 6.75 9.28
N LEU A 154 3.28 7.01 8.42
CA LEU A 154 2.79 6.04 7.44
C LEU A 154 3.92 5.60 6.47
N ASN A 155 4.72 6.53 5.98
CA ASN A 155 5.86 6.21 5.12
C ASN A 155 6.97 5.48 5.90
N TYR A 156 7.27 5.88 7.14
CA TYR A 156 8.22 5.15 7.99
C TYR A 156 7.70 3.77 8.42
N TYR A 157 6.39 3.60 8.57
CA TYR A 157 5.79 2.27 8.79
C TYR A 157 6.08 1.33 7.61
N TYR A 158 5.90 1.78 6.37
CA TYR A 158 6.23 0.97 5.21
C TYR A 158 7.74 0.74 5.07
N LEU A 159 8.57 1.75 5.33
CA LEU A 159 10.03 1.57 5.37
C LEU A 159 10.46 0.56 6.44
N LEU A 160 9.86 0.59 7.63
CA LEU A 160 10.07 -0.38 8.70
C LEU A 160 9.66 -1.80 8.29
N ASP A 161 8.49 -1.93 7.64
CA ASP A 161 7.93 -3.21 7.27
C ASP A 161 8.75 -3.88 6.14
N PHE A 162 9.08 -3.10 5.10
CA PHE A 162 9.77 -3.61 3.93
C PHE A 162 11.30 -3.72 4.12
N PHE A 163 11.93 -2.72 4.75
CA PHE A 163 13.40 -2.63 4.82
C PHE A 163 13.99 -2.79 6.23
N GLY A 164 13.15 -2.91 7.24
CA GLY A 164 13.57 -3.10 8.63
C GLY A 164 14.21 -1.87 9.24
N ASN A 165 15.45 -1.55 8.88
CA ASN A 165 16.18 -0.40 9.39
C ASN A 165 16.67 0.52 8.25
N PRO A 166 15.78 1.34 7.65
CA PRO A 166 16.14 2.30 6.61
C PRO A 166 16.90 3.51 7.21
N PRO A 167 17.47 4.41 6.38
CA PRO A 167 17.93 5.72 6.85
C PRO A 167 16.84 6.46 7.60
N PHE A 168 17.23 7.13 8.67
CA PHE A 168 16.29 7.82 9.55
C PHE A 168 16.66 9.29 9.70
N THR A 169 15.71 10.18 9.40
CA THR A 169 15.87 11.63 9.58
C THR A 169 14.53 12.28 9.88
N MET A 170 14.56 13.33 10.70
CA MET A 170 13.40 14.18 11.01
C MET A 170 13.49 15.59 10.39
N THR A 171 14.52 15.85 9.60
CA THR A 171 14.80 17.16 8.98
C THR A 171 15.33 16.98 7.56
N VAL A 172 15.18 18.00 6.72
CA VAL A 172 15.74 18.02 5.36
C VAL A 172 17.22 18.37 5.32
N SER A 173 17.78 18.87 6.40
CA SER A 173 19.19 19.29 6.46
C SER A 173 20.18 18.13 6.68
N ALA A 174 19.72 16.91 6.90
CA ALA A 174 20.58 15.77 7.13
C ALA A 174 21.19 15.27 5.81
N GLU A 175 22.48 15.46 5.64
CA GLU A 175 23.26 14.82 4.55
C GLU A 175 23.61 13.39 4.97
N ASN A 176 23.42 12.42 4.07
CA ASN A 176 23.71 11.00 4.31
C ASN A 176 23.18 10.49 5.66
N PRO A 177 21.84 10.47 5.84
CA PRO A 177 21.24 10.11 7.12
C PRO A 177 21.63 8.68 7.51
N LYS A 178 21.89 8.48 8.81
CA LYS A 178 22.19 7.17 9.37
C LYS A 178 20.90 6.38 9.61
N GLN A 179 21.04 5.09 9.71
CA GLN A 179 20.02 4.22 10.29
C GLN A 179 19.83 4.56 11.77
N ILE A 180 18.62 4.38 12.31
CA ILE A 180 18.37 4.62 13.74
C ILE A 180 19.16 3.64 14.60
N GLU A 181 19.77 4.13 15.68
CA GLU A 181 20.45 3.27 16.66
C GLU A 181 19.42 2.39 17.38
N GLY A 182 19.73 1.12 17.55
CA GLY A 182 18.80 0.10 18.06
C GLY A 182 17.99 -0.58 16.96
N GLY A 183 18.16 -0.21 15.70
CA GLY A 183 17.64 -0.93 14.55
C GLY A 183 16.13 -0.91 14.40
N ARG A 184 15.57 -2.00 13.82
CA ARG A 184 14.14 -2.15 13.54
C ARG A 184 13.25 -1.96 14.78
N PRO A 185 13.58 -2.51 15.98
CA PRO A 185 12.78 -2.26 17.18
C PRO A 185 12.73 -0.79 17.60
N ALA A 186 13.84 -0.07 17.47
CA ALA A 186 13.89 1.35 17.81
C ALA A 186 13.05 2.21 16.85
N LEU A 187 13.08 1.89 15.55
CA LEU A 187 12.22 2.55 14.57
C LEU A 187 10.73 2.27 14.81
N PHE A 188 10.38 1.02 15.11
CA PHE A 188 9.02 0.62 15.51
C PHE A 188 8.52 1.45 16.69
N ARG A 189 9.32 1.55 17.75
CA ARG A 189 8.99 2.37 18.93
C ARG A 189 8.83 3.85 18.57
N TRP A 190 9.74 4.38 17.73
CA TRP A 190 9.67 5.79 17.33
C TRP A 190 8.38 6.10 16.56
N VAL A 191 8.03 5.27 15.55
CA VAL A 191 6.79 5.45 14.78
C VAL A 191 5.56 5.39 15.68
N LEU A 192 5.49 4.43 16.59
CA LEU A 192 4.39 4.34 17.56
C LEU A 192 4.26 5.60 18.42
N ASN A 193 5.36 6.08 18.99
CA ASN A 193 5.35 7.27 19.86
C ASN A 193 4.89 8.52 19.10
N GLU A 194 5.33 8.67 17.84
CA GLU A 194 4.89 9.78 16.98
C GLU A 194 3.40 9.71 16.64
N LEU A 195 2.87 8.51 16.34
CA LEU A 195 1.45 8.31 16.07
C LEU A 195 0.59 8.60 17.31
N LEU A 196 0.99 8.08 18.48
CA LEU A 196 0.31 8.32 19.75
C LEU A 196 0.27 9.81 20.12
N ALA A 197 1.35 10.54 19.82
CA ALA A 197 1.40 11.96 20.04
C ALA A 197 0.56 12.74 19.01
N ALA A 198 0.55 12.33 17.75
CA ALA A 198 -0.22 12.99 16.69
C ALA A 198 -1.73 12.77 16.83
N GLU A 199 -2.18 11.58 17.27
CA GLU A 199 -3.60 11.23 17.45
C GLU A 199 -4.39 12.32 18.20
N ASN A 200 -3.80 12.88 19.24
CA ASN A 200 -4.47 13.86 20.11
C ASN A 200 -4.81 15.21 19.43
N TYR A 201 -4.25 15.45 18.24
CA TYR A 201 -4.45 16.70 17.48
C TYR A 201 -5.19 16.46 16.16
N LEU A 202 -5.62 15.23 15.90
CA LEU A 202 -6.39 14.86 14.72
C LEU A 202 -7.88 14.92 15.01
N ASP A 203 -8.66 15.36 14.02
CA ASP A 203 -10.12 15.34 14.09
C ASP A 203 -10.64 13.90 14.12
N GLU A 204 -11.74 13.63 14.83
CA GLU A 204 -12.35 12.28 14.91
C GLU A 204 -12.89 11.78 13.56
N GLN A 205 -13.29 12.70 12.69
CA GLN A 205 -13.74 12.43 11.34
C GLN A 205 -13.42 13.62 10.44
N THR A 206 -13.00 13.33 9.23
CA THR A 206 -12.72 14.31 8.16
C THR A 206 -13.38 13.83 6.87
N GLU A 207 -13.22 14.57 5.79
CA GLU A 207 -13.43 14.04 4.44
C GLU A 207 -12.55 12.79 4.25
N VAL A 208 -13.05 11.81 3.52
CA VAL A 208 -12.40 10.49 3.36
C VAL A 208 -10.95 10.57 2.84
N TYR A 209 -10.59 11.66 2.18
CA TYR A 209 -9.23 11.92 1.63
C TYR A 209 -8.27 12.59 2.61
N ARG A 210 -8.72 12.87 3.81
CA ARG A 210 -7.91 13.50 4.84
C ARG A 210 -7.71 12.58 6.03
N VAL A 211 -6.51 12.64 6.58
CA VAL A 211 -6.15 11.90 7.79
C VAL A 211 -7.02 12.33 8.98
N ASN A 212 -7.46 11.36 9.77
CA ASN A 212 -8.23 11.56 10.98
C ASN A 212 -7.75 10.64 12.11
N ALA A 213 -8.24 10.85 13.32
CA ALA A 213 -7.83 10.08 14.50
C ALA A 213 -8.08 8.56 14.34
N ASN A 214 -9.11 8.15 13.61
CA ASN A 214 -9.40 6.73 13.41
C ASN A 214 -8.41 6.06 12.45
N ALA A 215 -7.90 6.76 11.45
CA ALA A 215 -6.81 6.28 10.62
C ALA A 215 -5.52 6.09 11.46
N ALA A 216 -5.21 7.03 12.35
CA ALA A 216 -4.08 6.90 13.26
C ALA A 216 -4.25 5.72 14.22
N ARG A 217 -5.41 5.58 14.84
CA ARG A 217 -5.75 4.45 15.75
C ARG A 217 -5.62 3.11 15.04
N LEU A 218 -6.07 3.01 13.80
CA LEU A 218 -5.99 1.77 13.04
C LEU A 218 -4.54 1.41 12.68
N LEU A 219 -3.73 2.39 12.29
CA LEU A 219 -2.30 2.17 12.06
C LEU A 219 -1.58 1.77 13.37
N ILE A 220 -1.89 2.41 14.50
CA ILE A 220 -1.38 2.03 15.83
C ILE A 220 -1.77 0.58 16.16
N ALA A 221 -3.04 0.20 15.96
CA ALA A 221 -3.53 -1.16 16.20
C ALA A 221 -2.80 -2.19 15.32
N ARG A 222 -2.62 -1.88 14.02
CA ARG A 222 -1.84 -2.68 13.06
C ARG A 222 -0.40 -2.88 13.52
N MET A 223 0.26 -1.82 13.98
CA MET A 223 1.64 -1.91 14.45
C MET A 223 1.76 -2.76 15.72
N TYR A 224 0.87 -2.59 16.68
CA TYR A 224 0.85 -3.41 17.89
C TYR A 224 0.56 -4.89 17.60
N LEU A 225 -0.36 -5.20 16.67
CA LEU A 225 -0.64 -6.58 16.27
C LEU A 225 0.59 -7.27 15.66
N ASN A 226 1.44 -6.51 14.97
CA ASN A 226 2.66 -6.98 14.35
C ASN A 226 3.91 -6.75 15.23
N ALA A 227 3.78 -6.39 16.51
CA ALA A 227 4.91 -6.03 17.36
C ALA A 227 5.99 -7.13 17.42
N HIS A 228 5.59 -8.42 17.49
CA HIS A 228 6.52 -9.56 17.51
C HIS A 228 7.33 -9.71 16.20
N VAL A 229 6.89 -9.08 15.10
CA VAL A 229 7.64 -9.05 13.83
C VAL A 229 8.67 -7.91 13.84
N TYR A 230 8.32 -6.77 14.45
CA TYR A 230 9.17 -5.58 14.44
C TYR A 230 10.13 -5.52 15.63
N ASP A 231 9.75 -6.10 16.76
CA ASP A 231 10.51 -6.21 18.01
C ASP A 231 10.44 -7.67 18.53
N PRO A 232 11.11 -8.62 17.84
CA PRO A 232 10.98 -10.05 18.13
C PRO A 232 11.49 -10.44 19.52
N ASP A 233 12.41 -9.69 20.09
CA ASP A 233 12.95 -9.89 21.44
C ASP A 233 12.15 -9.13 22.51
N PHE A 234 11.06 -8.46 22.13
CA PHE A 234 10.21 -7.68 23.04
C PHE A 234 10.99 -6.67 23.90
N GLN A 235 11.93 -5.95 23.27
CA GLN A 235 12.80 -4.98 23.95
C GLN A 235 12.01 -3.77 24.48
N TYR A 236 10.92 -3.39 23.82
CA TYR A 236 10.17 -2.16 24.11
C TYR A 236 8.75 -2.41 24.62
N ILE A 237 8.16 -3.56 24.31
CA ILE A 237 6.80 -3.90 24.75
C ILE A 237 6.65 -5.41 24.83
N SER A 238 6.05 -5.93 25.90
CA SER A 238 5.76 -7.36 25.98
C SER A 238 4.71 -7.78 24.94
N GLN A 239 4.74 -9.06 24.55
CA GLN A 239 3.73 -9.58 23.62
C GLN A 239 2.30 -9.38 24.14
N THR A 240 2.07 -9.59 25.42
CA THR A 240 0.75 -9.42 26.04
C THR A 240 0.29 -7.97 25.97
N ASP A 241 1.14 -7.01 26.35
CA ASP A 241 0.80 -5.59 26.32
C ASP A 241 0.59 -5.08 24.88
N ALA A 242 1.34 -5.62 23.92
CA ALA A 242 1.16 -5.31 22.50
C ALA A 242 -0.21 -5.80 21.99
N LEU A 243 -0.60 -7.03 22.30
CA LEU A 243 -1.90 -7.57 21.92
C LEU A 243 -3.06 -6.83 22.63
N ASP A 244 -2.89 -6.46 23.89
CA ASP A 244 -3.87 -5.64 24.61
C ASP A 244 -4.01 -4.26 23.96
N SER A 245 -2.90 -3.64 23.62
CA SER A 245 -2.91 -2.34 22.93
C SER A 245 -3.55 -2.43 21.54
N ALA A 246 -3.23 -3.48 20.76
CA ALA A 246 -3.87 -3.73 19.46
C ALA A 246 -5.40 -3.85 19.61
N ALA A 247 -5.88 -4.62 20.58
CA ALA A 247 -7.29 -4.78 20.85
C ALA A 247 -7.95 -3.46 21.30
N ILE A 248 -7.30 -2.69 22.18
CA ILE A 248 -7.82 -1.39 22.66
C ILE A 248 -7.97 -0.40 21.51
N TYR A 249 -6.94 -0.24 20.67
CA TYR A 249 -6.97 0.71 19.56
C TYR A 249 -7.93 0.28 18.45
N ALA A 250 -8.00 -0.99 18.12
CA ALA A 250 -9.00 -1.54 17.21
C ALA A 250 -10.43 -1.29 17.73
N LYS A 251 -10.67 -1.56 19.03
CA LYS A 251 -11.97 -1.34 19.66
C LYS A 251 -12.38 0.14 19.66
N LYS A 252 -11.45 1.08 19.88
CA LYS A 252 -11.72 2.52 19.73
C LYS A 252 -12.26 2.88 18.35
N VAL A 253 -11.72 2.26 17.29
CA VAL A 253 -12.20 2.47 15.91
C VAL A 253 -13.58 1.87 15.70
N MET A 254 -13.83 0.67 16.23
CA MET A 254 -15.13 0.01 16.11
C MET A 254 -16.26 0.77 16.84
N ASP A 255 -15.96 1.34 18.01
CA ASP A 255 -16.96 1.92 18.93
C ASP A 255 -17.22 3.41 18.70
N ASN A 256 -16.46 4.09 17.84
CA ASN A 256 -16.60 5.55 17.70
C ASN A 256 -17.91 6.01 17.02
N GLY A 257 -18.67 5.09 16.40
CA GLY A 257 -19.96 5.36 15.75
C GLY A 257 -19.88 6.19 14.47
N LYS A 258 -18.68 6.47 13.95
CA LYS A 258 -18.47 7.24 12.71
C LYS A 258 -18.40 6.34 11.49
N TYR A 259 -17.89 5.12 11.68
CA TYR A 259 -17.72 4.12 10.64
C TYR A 259 -18.44 2.83 11.05
N LYS A 260 -18.91 2.08 10.09
CA LYS A 260 -19.60 0.80 10.30
C LYS A 260 -19.29 -0.16 9.16
N LEU A 261 -19.38 -1.47 9.43
CA LEU A 261 -19.35 -2.46 8.37
C LEU A 261 -20.54 -2.25 7.41
N THR A 262 -20.28 -2.36 6.13
CA THR A 262 -21.31 -2.33 5.07
C THR A 262 -21.72 -3.75 4.70
N ASP A 263 -22.97 -3.94 4.36
CA ASP A 263 -23.51 -5.12 3.69
C ASP A 263 -23.47 -5.01 2.16
N HIS A 264 -22.85 -3.94 1.64
CA HIS A 264 -22.63 -3.68 0.23
C HIS A 264 -21.13 -3.79 -0.10
N TYR A 265 -20.53 -4.97 0.14
CA TYR A 265 -19.07 -5.16 0.03
C TYR A 265 -18.49 -4.71 -1.31
N ALA A 266 -19.12 -5.09 -2.43
CA ALA A 266 -18.65 -4.75 -3.76
C ALA A 266 -18.59 -3.23 -4.02
N GLU A 267 -19.49 -2.46 -3.41
CA GLU A 267 -19.57 -1.03 -3.64
C GLU A 267 -18.35 -0.26 -3.10
N MET A 268 -17.60 -0.82 -2.14
CA MET A 268 -16.35 -0.24 -1.67
C MET A 268 -15.26 -0.17 -2.75
N PHE A 269 -15.41 -0.90 -3.85
CA PHE A 269 -14.41 -1.06 -4.91
C PHE A 269 -14.94 -0.61 -6.29
N MET A 270 -16.00 0.22 -6.29
CA MET A 270 -16.64 0.77 -7.48
C MET A 270 -16.28 2.25 -7.68
N GLY A 271 -16.53 2.79 -8.87
CA GLY A 271 -16.11 4.15 -9.28
C GLY A 271 -16.74 5.30 -8.49
N ASP A 272 -17.73 5.04 -7.67
CA ASP A 272 -18.42 6.00 -6.81
C ASP A 272 -18.31 5.65 -5.31
N ASN A 273 -17.24 4.94 -4.92
CA ASN A 273 -17.05 4.41 -3.57
C ASN A 273 -16.82 5.48 -2.48
N ASP A 274 -16.67 6.73 -2.87
CA ASP A 274 -16.62 7.88 -1.97
C ASP A 274 -18.03 8.30 -1.45
N ARG A 275 -19.12 7.85 -2.11
CA ARG A 275 -20.48 8.34 -1.85
C ARG A 275 -21.58 7.28 -1.91
N ASN A 276 -21.25 6.03 -2.28
CA ASN A 276 -22.20 4.91 -2.30
C ASN A 276 -22.37 4.25 -0.92
N ASN A 277 -23.09 3.11 -0.83
CA ASN A 277 -23.32 2.43 0.45
C ASN A 277 -22.04 1.82 1.06
N GLY A 278 -20.99 1.60 0.27
CA GLY A 278 -19.69 1.14 0.74
C GLY A 278 -18.88 2.20 1.50
N ALA A 279 -19.12 3.49 1.20
CA ALA A 279 -18.38 4.63 1.77
C ALA A 279 -18.36 4.65 3.31
N CYS A 280 -19.43 4.13 3.96
CA CYS A 280 -19.53 4.13 5.42
C CYS A 280 -18.48 3.27 6.14
N GLU A 281 -17.78 2.40 5.41
CA GLU A 281 -16.71 1.56 5.96
C GLU A 281 -15.33 2.20 5.82
N VAL A 282 -15.15 3.15 4.88
CA VAL A 282 -13.87 3.74 4.54
C VAL A 282 -13.48 4.85 5.50
N ILE A 283 -12.32 4.73 6.12
CA ILE A 283 -11.78 5.68 7.12
C ILE A 283 -10.86 6.70 6.46
N PHE A 284 -9.99 6.23 5.57
CA PHE A 284 -9.06 7.05 4.80
C PHE A 284 -8.78 6.40 3.46
N ALA A 285 -8.98 7.16 2.37
CA ALA A 285 -8.77 6.71 1.01
C ALA A 285 -7.73 7.58 0.28
N ILE A 286 -7.05 6.97 -0.68
CA ILE A 286 -6.24 7.68 -1.68
C ILE A 286 -7.19 8.04 -2.84
N PRO A 287 -7.42 9.34 -3.10
CA PRO A 287 -8.37 9.76 -4.11
C PRO A 287 -7.92 9.40 -5.52
N GLN A 288 -8.88 9.01 -6.35
CA GLN A 288 -8.71 8.82 -7.78
C GLN A 288 -9.83 9.57 -8.53
N ASP A 289 -9.48 10.16 -9.64
CA ASP A 289 -10.42 10.90 -10.49
C ASP A 289 -9.94 10.80 -11.94
N GLY A 290 -10.76 10.23 -12.79
CA GLY A 290 -10.40 9.96 -14.17
C GLY A 290 -10.01 11.19 -14.98
N ASP A 291 -10.44 12.40 -14.58
CA ASP A 291 -10.09 13.65 -15.23
C ASP A 291 -8.90 14.38 -14.56
N TYR A 292 -8.79 14.35 -13.22
CA TYR A 292 -7.89 15.21 -12.46
C TYR A 292 -6.76 14.48 -11.72
N ILE A 293 -6.96 13.21 -11.36
CA ILE A 293 -5.99 12.40 -10.62
C ILE A 293 -5.72 11.12 -11.40
N GLN A 294 -5.20 11.29 -12.61
CA GLN A 294 -4.88 10.19 -13.51
C GLN A 294 -3.59 9.50 -13.11
N SER A 295 -3.62 8.18 -12.96
CA SER A 295 -2.46 7.39 -12.57
C SER A 295 -2.57 5.92 -13.00
N TRP A 296 -1.49 5.37 -13.55
CA TRP A 296 -1.28 3.93 -13.73
C TRP A 296 -0.69 3.26 -12.47
N GLY A 297 -0.72 3.93 -11.35
CA GLY A 297 -0.16 3.42 -10.09
C GLY A 297 -1.16 3.23 -8.95
N ALA A 298 -2.47 3.32 -9.25
CA ALA A 298 -3.54 3.10 -8.28
C ALA A 298 -4.64 2.22 -8.88
N THR A 299 -5.91 2.54 -8.70
CA THR A 299 -7.03 1.67 -9.09
C THR A 299 -7.17 1.44 -10.58
N SER A 300 -6.78 2.38 -11.45
CA SER A 300 -6.73 2.12 -12.89
C SER A 300 -5.80 0.94 -13.22
N TYR A 301 -4.65 0.85 -12.56
CA TYR A 301 -3.75 -0.29 -12.64
C TYR A 301 -4.42 -1.59 -12.19
N LEU A 302 -5.06 -1.58 -11.02
CA LEU A 302 -5.72 -2.76 -10.44
C LEU A 302 -6.86 -3.27 -11.33
N VAL A 303 -7.62 -2.36 -11.91
CA VAL A 303 -8.72 -2.69 -12.82
C VAL A 303 -8.17 -3.29 -14.12
N CYS A 304 -7.24 -2.62 -14.79
CA CYS A 304 -6.77 -3.04 -16.12
C CYS A 304 -5.96 -4.35 -16.09
N MET A 305 -5.14 -4.57 -15.04
CA MET A 305 -4.30 -5.76 -14.93
C MET A 305 -5.08 -7.07 -14.81
N THR A 306 -6.34 -7.01 -14.36
CA THR A 306 -7.19 -8.18 -14.07
C THR A 306 -8.30 -8.41 -15.10
N ARG A 307 -8.31 -7.68 -16.20
CA ARG A 307 -9.38 -7.74 -17.21
C ARG A 307 -8.91 -8.26 -18.55
N ALA A 308 -9.82 -8.99 -19.21
CA ALA A 308 -9.68 -9.55 -20.55
C ALA A 308 -10.87 -9.19 -21.44
N ALA A 309 -10.69 -9.30 -22.75
CA ALA A 309 -11.80 -9.17 -23.71
C ALA A 309 -12.91 -10.18 -23.42
N GLY A 310 -14.16 -9.78 -23.56
CA GLY A 310 -15.31 -10.64 -23.31
C GLY A 310 -15.81 -10.71 -21.87
N MET A 311 -15.12 -10.10 -20.92
CA MET A 311 -15.60 -9.93 -19.53
C MET A 311 -16.69 -8.83 -19.46
N LEU A 312 -17.43 -8.78 -18.36
CA LEU A 312 -18.37 -7.70 -18.09
C LEU A 312 -17.66 -6.33 -18.12
N PRO A 313 -18.39 -5.22 -18.39
CA PRO A 313 -17.80 -3.89 -18.32
C PRO A 313 -17.10 -3.63 -16.98
N TRP A 314 -15.94 -3.02 -17.02
CA TRP A 314 -15.09 -2.76 -15.85
C TRP A 314 -14.69 -1.30 -15.64
N GLY A 315 -15.26 -0.38 -16.44
CA GLY A 315 -15.05 1.06 -16.26
C GLY A 315 -13.87 1.66 -17.00
N SER A 316 -13.08 0.87 -17.73
CA SER A 316 -11.95 1.32 -18.56
C SER A 316 -12.02 0.69 -19.94
N THR A 317 -11.39 1.34 -20.94
CA THR A 317 -11.15 0.74 -22.27
C THR A 317 -9.94 -0.18 -22.29
N ASP A 318 -9.06 -0.05 -21.30
CA ASP A 318 -7.81 -0.79 -21.24
C ASP A 318 -7.98 -2.13 -20.50
N LYS A 319 -7.25 -3.11 -20.97
CA LYS A 319 -7.20 -4.46 -20.43
C LYS A 319 -5.80 -5.01 -20.66
N TRP A 320 -5.20 -5.55 -19.61
CA TRP A 320 -3.81 -6.01 -19.71
C TRP A 320 -3.66 -7.52 -19.57
N GLU A 321 -4.65 -8.20 -19.04
CA GLU A 321 -4.65 -9.67 -18.96
C GLU A 321 -3.37 -10.22 -18.30
N CYS A 322 -2.88 -9.59 -17.23
CA CYS A 322 -1.55 -9.90 -16.71
C CYS A 322 -1.50 -10.34 -15.24
N PHE A 323 -2.56 -10.10 -14.45
CA PHE A 323 -2.60 -10.57 -13.06
C PHE A 323 -3.86 -11.40 -12.81
N ARG A 324 -3.67 -12.67 -12.47
CA ARG A 324 -4.71 -13.64 -12.17
C ARG A 324 -4.64 -14.12 -10.72
N THR A 325 -5.70 -14.73 -10.23
CA THR A 325 -5.66 -15.41 -8.91
C THR A 325 -4.65 -16.57 -8.92
N SER A 326 -4.23 -16.98 -7.71
CA SER A 326 -3.58 -18.27 -7.49
C SER A 326 -4.62 -19.36 -7.19
N PRO A 327 -4.25 -20.66 -7.33
CA PRO A 327 -5.07 -21.77 -6.85
C PRO A 327 -5.37 -21.66 -5.35
N GLU A 328 -4.41 -21.20 -4.55
CA GLU A 328 -4.51 -21.04 -3.11
C GLU A 328 -5.59 -20.02 -2.73
N MET A 329 -5.64 -18.89 -3.44
CA MET A 329 -6.66 -17.89 -3.24
C MET A 329 -8.07 -18.42 -3.56
N ILE A 330 -8.23 -19.17 -4.65
CA ILE A 330 -9.52 -19.76 -5.00
C ILE A 330 -9.99 -20.72 -3.90
N LYS A 331 -9.09 -21.57 -3.39
CA LYS A 331 -9.42 -22.54 -2.32
C LYS A 331 -10.07 -21.92 -1.11
N VAL A 332 -9.65 -20.72 -0.69
CA VAL A 332 -10.23 -20.08 0.51
C VAL A 332 -11.70 -19.70 0.33
N PHE A 333 -12.16 -19.51 -0.93
CA PHE A 333 -13.56 -19.22 -1.25
C PHE A 333 -14.39 -20.44 -1.61
N LEU A 334 -13.76 -21.56 -1.98
CA LEU A 334 -14.51 -22.75 -2.38
C LEU A 334 -15.25 -23.42 -1.23
N TYR A 335 -14.72 -23.29 -0.02
CA TYR A 335 -15.18 -24.09 1.11
C TYR A 335 -15.18 -25.59 0.72
N ASP A 336 -16.33 -26.25 0.71
CA ASP A 336 -16.46 -27.65 0.27
C ASP A 336 -16.92 -27.82 -1.19
N LYS A 337 -16.99 -26.71 -1.96
CA LYS A 337 -17.51 -26.74 -3.33
C LYS A 337 -16.46 -27.24 -4.32
N ASN A 338 -16.89 -28.00 -5.31
CA ASN A 338 -16.04 -28.45 -6.40
C ASN A 338 -15.89 -27.37 -7.48
N PRO A 339 -14.69 -26.81 -7.69
CA PRO A 339 -14.47 -25.73 -8.65
C PRO A 339 -14.84 -26.08 -10.08
N SER A 340 -14.74 -27.36 -10.48
CA SER A 340 -15.06 -27.81 -11.84
C SER A 340 -16.56 -27.69 -12.19
N THR A 341 -17.42 -27.57 -11.19
CA THR A 341 -18.87 -27.41 -11.37
C THR A 341 -19.32 -25.95 -11.35
N ILE A 342 -18.44 -25.01 -10.99
CA ILE A 342 -18.72 -23.60 -10.88
C ILE A 342 -18.43 -22.93 -12.22
N LYS A 343 -19.41 -22.20 -12.75
CA LYS A 343 -19.29 -21.39 -13.96
C LYS A 343 -20.05 -20.09 -13.73
N ALA A 344 -19.33 -18.99 -13.56
CA ALA A 344 -19.91 -17.71 -13.19
C ALA A 344 -19.03 -16.53 -13.59
N ASP A 345 -19.66 -15.42 -13.90
CA ASP A 345 -19.04 -14.10 -13.90
C ASP A 345 -18.93 -13.52 -12.48
N GLU A 346 -18.33 -12.36 -12.35
CA GLU A 346 -18.08 -11.69 -11.08
C GLU A 346 -19.34 -11.24 -10.33
N LYS A 347 -20.48 -11.13 -11.02
CA LYS A 347 -21.77 -10.78 -10.40
C LYS A 347 -22.49 -12.01 -9.84
N GLN A 348 -22.27 -13.16 -10.46
CA GLN A 348 -22.90 -14.43 -10.08
C GLN A 348 -22.10 -15.20 -9.03
N MET A 349 -20.77 -15.05 -9.04
CA MET A 349 -19.85 -15.82 -8.21
C MET A 349 -20.11 -15.67 -6.70
N PRO A 350 -20.35 -14.47 -6.15
CA PRO A 350 -20.65 -14.30 -4.73
C PRO A 350 -21.81 -15.16 -4.26
N ALA A 351 -22.92 -15.13 -4.96
CA ALA A 351 -24.11 -15.93 -4.63
C ALA A 351 -23.87 -17.44 -4.74
N LEU A 352 -23.08 -17.87 -5.74
CA LEU A 352 -22.73 -19.29 -5.92
C LEU A 352 -21.81 -19.79 -4.80
N LEU A 353 -20.89 -18.98 -4.34
CA LEU A 353 -19.95 -19.32 -3.27
C LEU A 353 -20.52 -19.05 -1.88
N GLY A 354 -21.55 -18.21 -1.75
CA GLY A 354 -22.15 -17.84 -0.46
C GLY A 354 -21.25 -16.92 0.36
N ASP A 355 -20.55 -15.99 -0.33
CA ASP A 355 -19.68 -15.00 0.29
C ASP A 355 -19.55 -13.81 -0.67
N ASP A 356 -20.03 -12.64 -0.29
CA ASP A 356 -20.02 -11.43 -1.14
C ASP A 356 -18.63 -10.96 -1.51
N ARG A 357 -17.61 -11.42 -0.80
CA ARG A 357 -16.21 -11.10 -1.09
C ARG A 357 -15.65 -11.87 -2.28
N ALA A 358 -16.31 -12.92 -2.72
CA ALA A 358 -15.89 -13.77 -3.83
C ALA A 358 -16.15 -13.11 -5.20
N ILE A 359 -15.65 -11.89 -5.40
CA ILE A 359 -15.80 -11.16 -6.68
C ILE A 359 -14.78 -11.68 -7.68
N LEU A 360 -15.01 -12.90 -8.15
CA LEU A 360 -14.15 -13.65 -9.05
C LEU A 360 -14.92 -14.02 -10.32
N CYS A 361 -14.18 -14.25 -11.42
CA CYS A 361 -14.78 -14.68 -12.70
C CYS A 361 -14.03 -15.89 -13.23
N ASN A 362 -14.75 -16.96 -13.57
CA ASN A 362 -14.18 -18.09 -14.29
C ASN A 362 -14.88 -18.39 -15.62
N GLN A 363 -15.97 -17.69 -15.89
CA GLN A 363 -16.62 -17.71 -17.20
C GLN A 363 -17.28 -16.36 -17.44
N ALA A 364 -16.73 -15.57 -18.34
CA ALA A 364 -17.39 -14.37 -18.84
C ALA A 364 -18.43 -14.78 -19.90
N PHE A 365 -19.67 -14.48 -19.63
CA PHE A 365 -20.73 -14.57 -20.62
C PHE A 365 -20.69 -13.27 -21.43
N ALA A 366 -19.95 -13.27 -22.53
CA ALA A 366 -20.17 -12.25 -23.55
C ALA A 366 -21.62 -12.31 -23.98
N ASP A 367 -22.21 -11.15 -24.25
CA ASP A 367 -23.51 -11.00 -24.87
C ASP A 367 -23.71 -12.10 -25.91
N ALA A 368 -24.90 -12.73 -25.94
CA ALA A 368 -25.17 -13.90 -26.80
C ALA A 368 -24.84 -13.69 -28.29
N ASP A 369 -24.65 -12.44 -28.70
CA ASP A 369 -24.28 -12.02 -30.05
C ASP A 369 -22.75 -11.86 -30.29
N LYS A 370 -21.89 -12.13 -29.27
CA LYS A 370 -20.42 -12.05 -29.41
C LYS A 370 -19.78 -13.43 -29.23
N PRO A 371 -19.09 -13.95 -30.26
CA PRO A 371 -18.48 -15.28 -30.23
C PRO A 371 -17.27 -15.43 -29.28
N ASP A 372 -16.84 -14.38 -28.62
CA ASP A 372 -15.60 -14.32 -27.84
C ASP A 372 -15.87 -14.39 -26.33
N SER A 373 -16.58 -15.44 -25.88
CA SER A 373 -16.67 -15.72 -24.44
C SER A 373 -15.31 -16.15 -23.90
N VAL A 374 -14.77 -15.44 -22.91
CA VAL A 374 -13.55 -15.86 -22.20
C VAL A 374 -13.95 -16.92 -21.18
N THR A 375 -13.35 -18.10 -21.29
CA THR A 375 -13.46 -19.16 -20.30
C THR A 375 -12.10 -19.35 -19.64
N PHE A 376 -12.07 -19.22 -18.33
CA PHE A 376 -10.88 -19.49 -17.53
C PHE A 376 -10.85 -21.00 -17.20
N SER A 377 -9.67 -21.60 -17.09
CA SER A 377 -9.58 -23.02 -16.77
C SER A 377 -10.25 -23.27 -15.42
N ALA A 378 -11.22 -24.17 -15.40
CA ALA A 378 -11.82 -24.66 -14.16
C ALA A 378 -10.81 -25.47 -13.35
N ASP A 379 -9.78 -25.96 -14.01
CA ASP A 379 -8.76 -26.80 -13.45
C ASP A 379 -7.54 -25.96 -13.08
N TYR A 380 -7.64 -25.34 -11.90
CA TYR A 380 -6.47 -24.75 -11.24
C TYR A 380 -5.50 -25.83 -10.72
N SER A 381 -5.71 -27.12 -11.06
CA SER A 381 -4.93 -28.27 -10.61
C SER A 381 -3.47 -28.27 -11.09
N GLY A 382 -2.99 -27.14 -11.57
CA GLY A 382 -1.55 -26.89 -11.62
C GLY A 382 -0.82 -27.56 -12.78
N GLY A 383 -1.47 -27.72 -13.92
CA GLY A 383 -0.78 -28.15 -15.15
C GLY A 383 0.11 -27.06 -15.77
N ALA A 384 -0.04 -25.81 -15.38
CA ALA A 384 0.85 -24.73 -15.80
C ALA A 384 2.12 -24.73 -14.92
N LYS A 385 3.26 -24.98 -15.54
CA LYS A 385 4.54 -24.66 -14.90
C LYS A 385 4.58 -23.18 -14.54
N TYR A 386 5.17 -22.87 -13.41
CA TYR A 386 5.42 -21.50 -12.96
C TYR A 386 5.94 -20.62 -14.11
N GLY A 387 5.31 -19.46 -14.32
CA GLY A 387 5.72 -18.50 -15.34
C GLY A 387 5.40 -18.88 -16.81
N GLU A 388 4.69 -19.95 -17.09
CA GLU A 388 4.27 -20.37 -18.43
C GLU A 388 2.74 -20.35 -18.60
N GLY A 389 2.04 -19.54 -17.84
CA GLY A 389 0.60 -19.47 -17.91
C GLY A 389 0.08 -18.36 -18.81
N THR A 390 -1.08 -18.57 -19.40
CA THR A 390 -1.92 -17.51 -19.91
C THR A 390 -2.75 -16.93 -18.77
N PHE A 391 -3.28 -15.73 -18.94
CA PHE A 391 -4.19 -15.10 -17.99
C PHE A 391 -5.37 -16.01 -17.60
N THR A 392 -5.82 -16.86 -18.52
CA THR A 392 -6.95 -17.78 -18.35
C THR A 392 -6.62 -19.09 -17.62
N ASN A 393 -5.39 -19.30 -17.17
CA ASN A 393 -5.00 -20.53 -16.46
C ASN A 393 -5.48 -20.60 -14.99
N CYS A 394 -6.10 -19.55 -14.49
CA CYS A 394 -6.78 -19.50 -13.21
C CYS A 394 -7.94 -18.53 -13.30
N TRP A 395 -8.67 -18.28 -12.22
CA TRP A 395 -9.81 -17.37 -12.24
C TRP A 395 -9.35 -15.92 -12.27
N ALA A 396 -10.14 -15.04 -12.91
CA ALA A 396 -9.88 -13.62 -12.87
C ALA A 396 -10.32 -13.03 -11.52
N MET A 397 -9.55 -12.07 -11.04
CA MET A 397 -9.81 -11.31 -9.83
C MET A 397 -10.53 -10.02 -10.21
N CYS A 398 -11.81 -9.91 -9.86
CA CYS A 398 -12.68 -8.86 -10.37
C CYS A 398 -13.11 -7.83 -9.31
N LYS A 399 -12.45 -7.84 -8.16
CA LYS A 399 -12.79 -7.00 -7.00
C LYS A 399 -12.89 -5.52 -7.34
N TRP A 400 -11.93 -4.99 -8.11
CA TRP A 400 -11.86 -3.59 -8.48
C TRP A 400 -12.54 -3.32 -9.81
N THR A 401 -13.33 -2.24 -9.88
CA THR A 401 -14.00 -1.81 -11.12
C THR A 401 -14.21 -0.30 -11.12
N GLY A 402 -14.14 0.32 -12.30
CA GLY A 402 -14.52 1.72 -12.53
C GLY A 402 -16.01 1.90 -12.86
N CYS A 403 -16.82 0.82 -12.84
CA CYS A 403 -18.26 0.95 -12.95
C CYS A 403 -18.85 1.56 -11.67
N TYR A 404 -20.00 2.24 -11.79
CA TYR A 404 -20.66 2.86 -10.64
C TYR A 404 -21.77 1.95 -10.08
N SER A 405 -22.03 2.08 -8.80
CA SER A 405 -23.11 1.35 -8.11
C SER A 405 -24.51 1.71 -8.64
N THR A 406 -24.65 2.89 -9.22
CA THR A 406 -25.85 3.40 -9.90
C THR A 406 -26.13 2.78 -11.27
N GLY A 407 -25.18 1.96 -11.78
CA GLY A 407 -25.35 1.18 -13.00
C GLY A 407 -24.57 1.70 -14.21
N GLU A 408 -23.91 2.84 -14.11
CA GLU A 408 -23.03 3.32 -15.16
C GLU A 408 -21.82 2.38 -15.33
N THR A 409 -21.54 2.03 -16.57
CA THR A 409 -20.47 1.08 -16.91
C THR A 409 -19.10 1.74 -17.03
N ARG A 410 -19.00 3.04 -16.80
CA ARG A 410 -17.78 3.83 -16.87
C ARG A 410 -17.97 5.17 -16.15
N GLY A 411 -16.88 5.67 -15.55
CA GLY A 411 -16.83 6.99 -14.94
C GLY A 411 -16.53 8.12 -15.94
N LYS A 412 -15.83 9.15 -15.46
CA LYS A 412 -15.55 10.39 -16.19
C LYS A 412 -14.64 10.19 -17.40
N HIS A 413 -13.62 9.35 -17.28
CA HIS A 413 -12.61 9.13 -18.33
C HIS A 413 -12.74 7.75 -18.96
N THR A 414 -12.20 7.58 -20.18
CA THR A 414 -12.29 6.30 -20.91
C THR A 414 -11.30 5.26 -20.42
N GLN A 415 -10.12 5.65 -19.96
CA GLN A 415 -9.03 4.78 -19.54
C GLN A 415 -8.87 4.77 -18.01
N PHE A 416 -8.90 5.96 -17.38
CA PHE A 416 -8.70 6.11 -15.94
C PHE A 416 -10.02 6.01 -15.19
N VAL A 417 -9.99 5.28 -14.06
CA VAL A 417 -11.19 5.07 -13.23
C VAL A 417 -11.24 6.07 -12.08
N ASP A 418 -12.44 6.31 -11.56
CA ASP A 418 -12.69 7.21 -10.43
C ASP A 418 -12.65 6.50 -9.07
N THR A 419 -12.40 5.19 -9.07
CA THR A 419 -12.43 4.35 -7.86
C THR A 419 -11.29 4.71 -6.91
N ASP A 420 -11.59 5.23 -5.74
CA ASP A 420 -10.61 5.51 -4.70
C ASP A 420 -10.00 4.24 -4.11
N VAL A 421 -8.80 4.36 -3.52
CA VAL A 421 -8.18 3.26 -2.77
C VAL A 421 -8.51 3.38 -1.29
N PRO A 422 -9.39 2.54 -0.71
CA PRO A 422 -9.60 2.48 0.74
C PRO A 422 -8.33 1.98 1.44
N LEU A 423 -7.45 2.88 1.87
CA LEU A 423 -6.20 2.50 2.53
C LEU A 423 -6.43 2.04 3.98
N PHE A 424 -7.43 2.60 4.63
CA PHE A 424 -7.89 2.20 5.96
C PHE A 424 -9.42 2.08 5.96
N ARG A 425 -9.93 0.93 6.43
CA ARG A 425 -11.36 0.68 6.56
C ARG A 425 -11.67 -0.09 7.83
N VAL A 426 -12.90 0.06 8.35
CA VAL A 426 -13.27 -0.42 9.69
C VAL A 426 -13.18 -1.95 9.83
N ALA A 427 -13.33 -2.73 8.75
CA ALA A 427 -13.17 -4.18 8.78
C ALA A 427 -11.79 -4.61 9.31
N GLU A 428 -10.74 -3.82 9.06
CA GLU A 428 -9.42 -4.11 9.63
C GLU A 428 -9.41 -4.00 11.17
N ALA A 429 -10.21 -3.10 11.74
CA ALA A 429 -10.35 -3.03 13.19
C ALA A 429 -11.02 -4.29 13.76
N TYR A 430 -12.05 -4.82 13.09
CA TYR A 430 -12.69 -6.08 13.48
C TYR A 430 -11.72 -7.26 13.43
N MET A 431 -10.98 -7.39 12.34
CA MET A 431 -9.99 -8.45 12.16
C MET A 431 -8.85 -8.35 13.20
N THR A 432 -8.33 -7.13 13.42
CA THR A 432 -7.26 -6.87 14.40
C THR A 432 -7.71 -7.18 15.82
N TYR A 433 -8.92 -6.74 16.19
CA TYR A 433 -9.48 -6.99 17.50
C TYR A 433 -9.65 -8.49 17.76
N ALA A 434 -10.27 -9.19 16.82
CA ALA A 434 -10.49 -10.63 16.94
C ALA A 434 -9.17 -11.42 17.01
N GLU A 435 -8.21 -11.12 16.14
CA GLU A 435 -6.90 -11.80 16.15
C GLU A 435 -6.13 -11.53 17.45
N ALA A 436 -6.12 -10.30 17.95
CA ALA A 436 -5.45 -9.96 19.19
C ALA A 436 -6.03 -10.74 20.39
N LEU A 437 -7.35 -10.85 20.50
CA LEU A 437 -8.01 -11.65 21.53
C LEU A 437 -7.72 -13.14 21.36
N TRP A 438 -7.82 -13.67 20.15
CA TRP A 438 -7.53 -15.06 19.84
C TRP A 438 -6.08 -15.44 20.17
N ARG A 439 -5.11 -14.60 19.86
CA ARG A 439 -3.69 -14.86 20.19
C ARG A 439 -3.43 -14.92 21.69
N LYS A 440 -4.22 -14.21 22.49
CA LYS A 440 -4.17 -14.27 23.96
C LYS A 440 -4.90 -15.50 24.51
N ASN A 441 -6.03 -15.83 23.93
CA ASN A 441 -6.86 -16.98 24.30
C ASN A 441 -7.54 -17.57 23.04
N PRO A 442 -7.03 -18.69 22.49
CA PRO A 442 -7.60 -19.29 21.29
C PRO A 442 -9.08 -19.71 21.40
N ASN A 443 -9.61 -19.81 22.61
CA ASN A 443 -11.01 -20.15 22.87
C ASN A 443 -11.85 -18.93 23.29
N ASP A 444 -11.38 -17.72 23.06
CA ASP A 444 -12.13 -16.52 23.40
C ASP A 444 -13.40 -16.40 22.55
N PRO A 445 -14.60 -16.44 23.15
CA PRO A 445 -15.85 -16.37 22.39
C PRO A 445 -16.06 -14.99 21.74
N ILE A 446 -15.45 -13.92 22.28
CA ILE A 446 -15.56 -12.57 21.71
C ILE A 446 -14.79 -12.52 20.38
N ALA A 447 -13.62 -13.16 20.30
CA ALA A 447 -12.86 -13.25 19.06
C ALA A 447 -13.69 -13.91 17.93
N LEU A 448 -14.29 -15.07 18.23
CA LEU A 448 -15.14 -15.80 17.27
C LEU A 448 -16.37 -14.98 16.86
N ASN A 449 -17.06 -14.39 17.83
CA ASN A 449 -18.25 -13.57 17.56
C ASN A 449 -17.89 -12.35 16.69
N THR A 450 -16.77 -11.68 16.96
CA THR A 450 -16.32 -10.51 16.16
C THR A 450 -16.08 -10.89 14.69
N ILE A 451 -15.45 -12.04 14.42
CA ILE A 451 -15.31 -12.54 13.05
C ILE A 451 -16.66 -12.87 12.44
N ASN A 452 -17.56 -13.48 13.19
CA ASN A 452 -18.89 -13.84 12.69
C ASN A 452 -19.76 -12.60 12.44
N ASP A 453 -19.63 -11.53 13.21
CA ASP A 453 -20.29 -10.26 12.95
C ASP A 453 -19.79 -9.65 11.60
N LEU A 454 -18.48 -9.70 11.34
CA LEU A 454 -17.94 -9.31 10.03
C LEU A 454 -18.48 -10.20 8.92
N ARG A 455 -18.44 -11.52 9.08
CA ARG A 455 -18.93 -12.49 8.09
C ARG A 455 -20.42 -12.33 7.79
N ALA A 456 -21.22 -11.99 8.79
CA ALA A 456 -22.66 -11.73 8.59
C ALA A 456 -22.90 -10.57 7.63
N THR A 457 -22.11 -9.49 7.69
CA THR A 457 -22.21 -8.37 6.74
C THR A 457 -21.65 -8.70 5.34
N ARG A 458 -20.98 -9.83 5.19
CA ARG A 458 -20.48 -10.39 3.92
C ARG A 458 -21.33 -11.53 3.42
N HIS A 459 -22.50 -11.77 4.03
CA HIS A 459 -23.42 -12.88 3.76
C HIS A 459 -22.73 -14.25 3.72
N ALA A 460 -21.66 -14.41 4.50
CA ALA A 460 -20.89 -15.65 4.61
C ALA A 460 -21.31 -16.44 5.86
N ASP A 461 -21.35 -17.78 5.74
CA ASP A 461 -21.72 -18.67 6.84
C ASP A 461 -20.83 -18.45 8.06
N PRO A 462 -21.39 -18.51 9.30
CA PRO A 462 -20.61 -18.32 10.51
C PRO A 462 -19.59 -19.44 10.71
N LEU A 463 -18.44 -19.09 11.27
CA LEU A 463 -17.44 -20.05 11.73
C LEU A 463 -17.86 -20.64 13.08
N THR A 464 -17.44 -21.88 13.33
CA THR A 464 -17.69 -22.59 14.61
C THR A 464 -16.50 -22.50 15.57
N SER A 465 -15.29 -22.22 15.04
CA SER A 465 -14.06 -22.07 15.82
C SER A 465 -13.03 -21.27 15.04
N LEU A 466 -12.02 -20.74 15.72
CA LEU A 466 -10.88 -20.06 15.13
C LEU A 466 -9.61 -20.90 15.29
N SER A 467 -8.77 -20.87 14.28
CA SER A 467 -7.39 -21.35 14.28
C SER A 467 -6.50 -20.35 13.55
N ALA A 468 -5.19 -20.54 13.57
CA ALA A 468 -4.26 -19.71 12.84
C ALA A 468 -4.57 -19.70 11.33
N ASP A 469 -4.80 -20.87 10.74
CA ASP A 469 -5.12 -20.99 9.32
C ASP A 469 -6.48 -20.36 8.98
N VAL A 470 -7.50 -20.58 9.82
CA VAL A 470 -8.83 -19.98 9.62
C VAL A 470 -8.75 -18.44 9.63
N LEU A 471 -8.01 -17.87 10.59
CA LEU A 471 -7.82 -16.41 10.65
C LEU A 471 -7.01 -15.88 9.48
N LEU A 472 -5.91 -16.57 9.10
CA LEU A 472 -5.08 -16.18 7.96
C LEU A 472 -5.86 -16.24 6.64
N ASP A 473 -6.75 -17.21 6.47
CA ASP A 473 -7.65 -17.33 5.33
C ASP A 473 -8.75 -16.25 5.36
N GLU A 474 -9.24 -15.87 6.57
CA GLU A 474 -10.23 -14.80 6.71
C GLU A 474 -9.64 -13.43 6.37
N TRP A 475 -8.38 -13.17 6.76
CA TRP A 475 -7.63 -12.00 6.30
C TRP A 475 -7.51 -11.97 4.76
N LEU A 476 -7.25 -13.11 4.12
CA LEU A 476 -7.19 -13.18 2.66
C LEU A 476 -8.55 -12.89 2.02
N ARG A 477 -9.64 -13.54 2.50
CA ARG A 477 -11.00 -13.30 1.98
C ARG A 477 -11.39 -11.83 2.04
N GLU A 478 -11.08 -11.18 3.15
CA GLU A 478 -11.49 -9.80 3.38
C GLU A 478 -10.62 -8.80 2.59
N PHE A 479 -9.30 -9.03 2.53
CA PHE A 479 -8.33 -8.02 2.07
C PHE A 479 -7.53 -8.41 0.82
N TYR A 480 -7.89 -9.47 0.10
CA TYR A 480 -7.18 -9.80 -1.14
C TYR A 480 -7.15 -8.61 -2.09
N CYS A 481 -6.03 -8.46 -2.79
CA CYS A 481 -5.85 -7.37 -3.76
C CYS A 481 -5.96 -5.95 -3.15
N GLU A 482 -5.65 -5.80 -1.85
CA GLU A 482 -5.59 -4.51 -1.14
C GLU A 482 -4.17 -4.17 -0.64
N GLY A 483 -3.15 -4.84 -1.16
CA GLY A 483 -1.74 -4.50 -0.89
C GLY A 483 -1.25 -4.85 0.52
N ARG A 484 -1.66 -5.99 1.09
CA ARG A 484 -1.28 -6.37 2.45
C ARG A 484 -0.90 -7.83 2.71
N ARG A 485 -1.19 -8.76 1.80
CA ARG A 485 -1.10 -10.21 2.06
C ARG A 485 0.24 -10.67 2.63
N ARG A 486 1.36 -10.10 2.15
CA ARG A 486 2.70 -10.39 2.68
C ARG A 486 2.81 -10.12 4.19
N VAL A 487 2.26 -9.00 4.67
CA VAL A 487 2.28 -8.64 6.11
C VAL A 487 1.57 -9.70 6.94
N ASP A 488 0.43 -10.20 6.47
CA ASP A 488 -0.34 -11.24 7.16
C ASP A 488 0.42 -12.57 7.17
N LEU A 489 0.98 -13.00 6.04
CA LEU A 489 1.78 -14.22 5.95
C LEU A 489 3.02 -14.17 6.86
N ILE A 490 3.72 -13.03 6.94
CA ILE A 490 4.86 -12.84 7.86
C ILE A 490 4.40 -12.96 9.32
N ARG A 491 3.30 -12.28 9.69
CA ARG A 491 2.77 -12.30 11.05
C ARG A 491 2.36 -13.69 11.53
N PHE A 492 1.91 -14.53 10.61
CA PHE A 492 1.56 -15.92 10.89
C PHE A 492 2.73 -16.90 10.67
N GLY A 493 3.94 -16.42 10.37
CA GLY A 493 5.13 -17.25 10.13
C GLY A 493 5.03 -18.13 8.88
N GLN A 494 4.21 -17.75 7.90
CA GLN A 494 3.94 -18.55 6.69
C GLN A 494 4.55 -17.97 5.42
N PHE A 495 5.22 -16.80 5.48
CA PHE A 495 5.77 -16.15 4.29
C PHE A 495 7.06 -16.83 3.81
N CYS A 496 8.03 -17.04 4.68
CA CYS A 496 9.31 -17.72 4.38
C CYS A 496 9.98 -18.15 5.68
N GLY A 497 11.10 -18.85 5.57
CA GLY A 497 11.83 -19.43 6.70
C GLY A 497 11.55 -20.92 6.87
N PRO A 498 12.29 -21.57 7.78
CA PRO A 498 12.27 -23.04 7.94
C PRO A 498 10.92 -23.59 8.42
N ASP A 499 10.14 -22.78 9.14
CA ASP A 499 8.88 -23.18 9.73
C ASP A 499 7.66 -22.87 8.84
N ALA A 500 7.86 -22.15 7.73
CA ALA A 500 6.80 -21.86 6.78
C ALA A 500 6.40 -23.12 6.01
N THR A 501 5.15 -23.51 6.13
CA THR A 501 4.61 -24.74 5.52
C THR A 501 3.71 -24.45 4.32
N LYS A 502 3.16 -23.25 4.21
CA LYS A 502 2.36 -22.86 3.04
C LYS A 502 3.23 -22.77 1.80
N THR A 503 2.67 -23.24 0.69
CA THR A 503 3.31 -23.16 -0.62
C THR A 503 2.32 -22.58 -1.63
N TRP A 504 2.84 -21.86 -2.60
CA TRP A 504 2.07 -21.34 -3.72
C TRP A 504 2.95 -21.25 -4.97
N GLU A 505 2.40 -20.79 -6.07
CA GLU A 505 3.13 -20.63 -7.32
C GLU A 505 4.38 -19.76 -7.10
N GLY A 506 5.56 -20.25 -7.53
CA GLY A 506 6.86 -19.56 -7.31
C GLY A 506 7.45 -19.68 -5.90
N HIS A 507 6.72 -20.24 -4.95
CA HIS A 507 7.13 -20.30 -3.54
C HIS A 507 7.11 -21.72 -2.98
N PRO A 508 8.21 -22.46 -3.06
CA PRO A 508 8.34 -23.75 -2.37
C PRO A 508 8.47 -23.56 -0.85
N ALA A 509 8.11 -24.57 -0.08
CA ALA A 509 8.33 -24.56 1.36
C ALA A 509 9.82 -24.35 1.72
N GLY A 510 10.07 -23.63 2.82
CA GLY A 510 11.44 -23.39 3.30
C GLY A 510 12.22 -22.35 2.50
N LYS A 511 11.56 -21.44 1.80
CA LYS A 511 12.20 -20.29 1.15
C LYS A 511 13.03 -19.51 2.20
N ASP A 512 14.20 -18.99 1.78
CA ASP A 512 15.15 -18.33 2.68
C ASP A 512 14.51 -17.19 3.48
N ALA A 513 14.75 -17.16 4.78
CA ALA A 513 14.21 -16.15 5.72
C ALA A 513 14.68 -14.71 5.39
N LYS A 514 15.75 -14.52 4.61
CA LYS A 514 16.17 -13.18 4.18
C LYS A 514 15.07 -12.42 3.46
N TYR A 515 14.17 -13.13 2.77
CA TYR A 515 13.06 -12.55 2.01
C TYR A 515 11.94 -11.96 2.88
N ILE A 516 12.02 -12.05 4.21
CA ILE A 516 11.18 -11.26 5.12
C ILE A 516 11.36 -9.77 4.87
N LEU A 517 12.60 -9.35 4.55
CA LEU A 517 12.93 -7.96 4.24
C LEU A 517 13.40 -7.82 2.79
N TYR A 518 13.16 -6.66 2.23
CA TYR A 518 13.78 -6.23 0.99
C TYR A 518 15.15 -5.63 1.26
N PRO A 519 16.10 -5.73 0.33
CA PRO A 519 17.41 -5.09 0.47
C PRO A 519 17.28 -3.56 0.32
N ILE A 520 18.15 -2.82 1.01
CA ILE A 520 18.38 -1.41 0.68
C ILE A 520 18.97 -1.37 -0.74
N PRO A 521 18.48 -0.50 -1.64
CA PRO A 521 18.97 -0.42 -3.01
C PRO A 521 20.49 -0.20 -3.09
N ASN A 522 21.15 -0.89 -4.02
CA ASN A 522 22.60 -0.81 -4.14
C ASN A 522 23.10 0.62 -4.43
N LYS A 523 22.35 1.41 -5.19
CA LYS A 523 22.68 2.81 -5.46
C LYS A 523 22.79 3.63 -4.17
N ASP A 524 21.87 3.42 -3.21
CA ASP A 524 21.88 4.10 -1.91
C ASP A 524 23.03 3.60 -1.02
N MET A 525 23.29 2.29 -1.03
CA MET A 525 24.44 1.71 -0.31
C MET A 525 25.77 2.29 -0.77
N VAL A 526 25.93 2.54 -2.07
CA VAL A 526 27.13 3.16 -2.64
C VAL A 526 27.19 4.65 -2.33
N ALA A 527 26.06 5.35 -2.40
CA ALA A 527 25.98 6.80 -2.18
C ALA A 527 26.13 7.19 -0.70
N ASN A 528 25.68 6.36 0.23
CA ASN A 528 25.67 6.64 1.67
C ASN A 528 26.39 5.54 2.46
N SER A 529 27.65 5.77 2.78
CA SER A 529 28.50 4.82 3.53
C SER A 529 28.08 4.60 5.00
N ASN A 530 27.07 5.33 5.50
CA ASN A 530 26.51 5.12 6.84
C ASN A 530 25.51 3.94 6.89
N LEU A 531 25.11 3.41 5.74
CA LEU A 531 24.11 2.35 5.66
C LEU A 531 24.72 0.97 5.85
N VAL A 532 23.98 0.12 6.50
CA VAL A 532 24.27 -1.32 6.66
C VAL A 532 23.14 -2.10 5.98
N GLN A 533 23.52 -2.99 5.07
CA GLN A 533 22.58 -3.80 4.31
C GLN A 533 21.85 -4.83 5.20
N ASN A 534 20.66 -5.21 4.82
CA ASN A 534 19.92 -6.29 5.46
C ASN A 534 20.67 -7.64 5.31
N PRO A 535 20.63 -8.51 6.33
CA PRO A 535 21.32 -9.80 6.27
C PRO A 535 20.90 -10.64 5.06
N GLY A 536 21.88 -11.21 4.38
CA GLY A 536 21.68 -12.09 3.22
C GLY A 536 21.72 -11.40 1.85
N TYR A 537 21.91 -10.06 1.83
CA TYR A 537 22.03 -9.27 0.60
C TYR A 537 23.39 -8.60 0.46
#